data_05efc499583a72dabd080aada97ceb74
#
_entry.id   05efc499583a72dabd080aada97ceb74
#
_cell.length_a   1.000
_cell.length_b   1.000
_cell.length_c   1.000
_cell.angle_alpha   90.00
_cell.angle_beta   90.00
_cell.angle_gamma   90.00
#
_symmetry.space_group_name_H-M   'P 1'
#
loop_
_entity.id
_entity.type
_entity.pdbx_description
1 polymer ?
#
loop_
_entity_poly.entity_id
_entity_poly.type
_entity_poly.pdbx_seq_one_letter_code
_entity_poly.pdbx_strand_id
1 'polypeptide(L)'
;MGTPAPLDSLFTGAFQDYGEKENSDLADKYNVHKDDFPVLKLFIEEKSEPFTFTGNFKADEIKNFIKKHSSVRLVLDKCLPQFDELAEKFMASDDKTEWKNILEQSKRLAEDLSDETEKKSADVYVKMMQKIIERGIGFIASERERVKNIKEGKITSTKKNEMQGRLNILHSFRLKEEL
;
A
#
# COMPACT_ATOMS: atom_id res chain seq x y z
N MET A 1 -23.98 -10.32 -16.41
CA MET A 1 -24.06 -10.38 -14.93
C MET A 1 -22.71 -10.91 -14.48
N GLY A 2 -21.81 -10.02 -14.07
CA GLY A 2 -20.49 -10.40 -13.55
C GLY A 2 -20.67 -10.94 -12.13
N THR A 3 -20.19 -12.14 -11.87
CA THR A 3 -20.03 -12.66 -10.51
C THR A 3 -19.14 -11.68 -9.71
N PRO A 4 -19.56 -11.26 -8.52
CA PRO A 4 -18.66 -10.46 -7.68
C PRO A 4 -17.41 -11.31 -7.40
N ALA A 5 -16.23 -10.67 -7.50
CA ALA A 5 -14.98 -11.29 -7.10
C ALA A 5 -15.10 -11.79 -5.65
N PRO A 6 -14.54 -12.98 -5.33
CA PRO A 6 -14.59 -13.50 -3.98
C PRO A 6 -13.98 -12.46 -3.02
N LEU A 7 -14.68 -12.17 -1.95
CA LEU A 7 -14.17 -11.36 -0.84
C LEU A 7 -13.01 -12.14 -0.22
N ASP A 8 -11.78 -11.68 -0.44
CA ASP A 8 -10.64 -12.19 0.30
C ASP A 8 -10.93 -12.00 1.79
N SER A 9 -11.12 -13.09 2.50
CA SER A 9 -11.34 -13.03 3.94
C SER A 9 -10.00 -13.00 4.66
N LEU A 10 -9.73 -11.88 5.34
CA LEU A 10 -8.58 -11.74 6.20
C LEU A 10 -8.94 -12.31 7.58
N PHE A 11 -8.37 -13.46 7.94
CA PHE A 11 -8.49 -14.01 9.28
C PHE A 11 -7.28 -13.59 10.11
N THR A 12 -7.55 -12.95 11.28
CA THR A 12 -6.53 -12.69 12.29
C THR A 12 -6.74 -13.68 13.42
N GLY A 13 -5.73 -14.51 13.68
CA GLY A 13 -5.69 -15.43 14.81
C GLY A 13 -4.57 -15.02 15.76
N ALA A 14 -4.78 -15.17 17.07
CA ALA A 14 -3.75 -15.07 18.07
C ALA A 14 -3.32 -16.49 18.48
N PHE A 15 -2.01 -16.72 18.51
CA PHE A 15 -1.45 -17.94 19.09
C PHE A 15 -1.33 -17.78 20.61
N GLN A 16 -1.84 -18.77 21.35
CA GLN A 16 -1.77 -18.81 22.80
C GLN A 16 -1.18 -20.15 23.24
N ASP A 17 -0.08 -20.11 23.97
CA ASP A 17 0.66 -21.30 24.43
C ASP A 17 0.48 -21.59 25.94
N TYR A 18 -0.47 -20.90 26.59
CA TYR A 18 -0.80 -21.09 27.99
C TYR A 18 -2.28 -20.79 28.27
N GLY A 19 -2.85 -21.45 29.26
CA GLY A 19 -4.23 -21.29 29.67
C GLY A 19 -5.19 -22.33 29.12
N GLU A 20 -6.49 -22.12 29.31
CA GLU A 20 -7.55 -23.11 28.99
C GLU A 20 -7.82 -23.29 27.47
N LYS A 21 -7.23 -22.46 26.63
CA LYS A 21 -7.43 -22.49 25.17
C LYS A 21 -6.09 -22.43 24.43
N GLU A 22 -5.30 -23.46 24.66
CA GLU A 22 -4.07 -23.66 23.88
C GLU A 22 -4.40 -24.00 22.43
N ASN A 23 -3.64 -23.44 21.51
CA ASN A 23 -3.71 -23.74 20.07
C ASN A 23 -2.31 -24.07 19.52
N SER A 24 -1.57 -24.88 20.27
CA SER A 24 -0.25 -25.38 19.91
C SER A 24 -0.24 -26.17 18.60
N ASP A 25 -1.36 -26.83 18.27
CA ASP A 25 -1.58 -27.51 17.01
C ASP A 25 -1.41 -26.59 15.78
N LEU A 26 -1.83 -25.32 15.90
CA LEU A 26 -1.64 -24.33 14.84
C LEU A 26 -0.18 -23.90 14.73
N ALA A 27 0.52 -23.77 15.87
CA ALA A 27 1.94 -23.45 15.85
C ALA A 27 2.74 -24.53 15.16
N ASP A 28 2.49 -25.80 15.52
CA ASP A 28 3.13 -26.97 14.91
C ASP A 28 2.82 -27.04 13.42
N LYS A 29 1.54 -26.89 13.05
CA LYS A 29 1.10 -26.92 11.65
C LYS A 29 1.82 -25.88 10.77
N TYR A 30 2.06 -24.68 11.29
CA TYR A 30 2.67 -23.57 10.55
C TYR A 30 4.12 -23.30 10.93
N ASN A 31 4.75 -24.23 11.67
CA ASN A 31 6.14 -24.16 12.10
C ASN A 31 6.50 -22.82 12.74
N VAL A 32 5.70 -22.43 13.75
CA VAL A 32 5.89 -21.17 14.49
C VAL A 32 6.37 -21.49 15.91
N HIS A 33 7.55 -21.02 16.28
CA HIS A 33 8.13 -21.22 17.60
C HIS A 33 8.09 -19.94 18.43
N LYS A 34 8.15 -20.05 19.75
CA LYS A 34 8.14 -18.89 20.68
C LYS A 34 9.24 -17.87 20.38
N ASP A 35 10.41 -18.37 19.97
CA ASP A 35 11.58 -17.52 19.69
C ASP A 35 11.40 -16.69 18.40
N ASP A 36 10.42 -17.06 17.56
CA ASP A 36 10.12 -16.35 16.31
C ASP A 36 9.14 -15.18 16.52
N PHE A 37 8.55 -15.03 17.71
CA PHE A 37 7.53 -14.01 17.95
C PHE A 37 8.08 -12.57 17.88
N PRO A 38 7.30 -11.66 17.30
CA PRO A 38 5.97 -11.83 16.69
C PRO A 38 6.04 -12.38 15.26
N VAL A 39 5.16 -13.31 14.89
CA VAL A 39 5.01 -13.84 13.52
C VAL A 39 3.67 -13.42 12.95
N LEU A 40 3.67 -12.90 11.73
CA LEU A 40 2.46 -12.58 10.97
C LEU A 40 2.42 -13.43 9.70
N LYS A 41 1.34 -14.19 9.53
CA LYS A 41 1.07 -14.99 8.34
C LYS A 41 -0.25 -14.56 7.70
N LEU A 42 -0.24 -14.33 6.40
CA LEU A 42 -1.41 -13.97 5.61
C LEU A 42 -1.92 -15.21 4.87
N PHE A 43 -3.16 -15.60 5.17
CA PHE A 43 -3.85 -16.69 4.51
C PHE A 43 -4.77 -16.12 3.43
N ILE A 44 -4.72 -16.71 2.23
CA ILE A 44 -5.56 -16.38 1.10
C ILE A 44 -6.25 -17.68 0.64
N GLU A 45 -7.55 -17.65 0.44
CA GLU A 45 -8.38 -18.82 0.18
C GLU A 45 -7.88 -19.70 -0.98
N GLU A 46 -7.36 -19.06 -2.03
CA GLU A 46 -6.85 -19.76 -3.22
C GLU A 46 -5.41 -20.30 -3.08
N LYS A 47 -4.73 -20.04 -1.97
CA LYS A 47 -3.34 -20.44 -1.73
C LYS A 47 -3.25 -21.50 -0.65
N SER A 48 -2.55 -22.60 -0.94
CA SER A 48 -2.32 -23.69 0.02
C SER A 48 -1.42 -23.29 1.18
N GLU A 49 -0.47 -22.37 0.94
CA GLU A 49 0.51 -21.93 1.91
C GLU A 49 0.35 -20.45 2.25
N PRO A 50 0.45 -20.07 3.52
CA PRO A 50 0.36 -18.67 3.93
C PRO A 50 1.64 -17.91 3.57
N PHE A 51 1.47 -16.62 3.25
CA PHE A 51 2.59 -15.70 3.12
C PHE A 51 3.08 -15.26 4.49
N THR A 52 4.39 -15.40 4.78
CA THR A 52 4.98 -14.93 6.04
C THR A 52 5.50 -13.50 5.88
N PHE A 53 5.11 -12.62 6.79
CA PHE A 53 5.63 -11.27 6.85
C PHE A 53 7.02 -11.25 7.47
N THR A 54 7.97 -10.60 6.81
CA THR A 54 9.38 -10.51 7.24
C THR A 54 9.85 -9.07 7.48
N GLY A 55 8.91 -8.10 7.41
CA GLY A 55 9.21 -6.67 7.62
C GLY A 55 9.15 -6.24 9.08
N ASN A 56 9.32 -4.94 9.32
CA ASN A 56 9.10 -4.37 10.64
C ASN A 56 7.62 -4.32 10.99
N PHE A 57 7.25 -4.65 12.22
CA PHE A 57 5.86 -4.67 12.69
C PHE A 57 5.28 -3.25 12.87
N LYS A 58 5.32 -2.46 11.79
CA LYS A 58 4.66 -1.16 11.68
C LYS A 58 3.39 -1.30 10.86
N ALA A 59 2.35 -0.58 11.26
CA ALA A 59 1.04 -0.66 10.63
C ALA A 59 1.09 -0.50 9.09
N ASP A 60 1.85 0.47 8.59
CA ASP A 60 1.95 0.73 7.15
C ASP A 60 2.70 -0.39 6.42
N GLU A 61 3.72 -0.99 7.03
CA GLU A 61 4.45 -2.10 6.41
C GLU A 61 3.58 -3.36 6.35
N ILE A 62 2.79 -3.63 7.40
CA ILE A 62 1.80 -4.72 7.42
C ILE A 62 0.70 -4.47 6.38
N LYS A 63 0.15 -3.25 6.31
CA LYS A 63 -0.84 -2.88 5.28
C LYS A 63 -0.29 -3.06 3.86
N ASN A 64 0.94 -2.64 3.61
CA ASN A 64 1.60 -2.81 2.31
C ASN A 64 1.80 -4.30 1.96
N PHE A 65 2.18 -5.12 2.95
CA PHE A 65 2.28 -6.55 2.77
C PHE A 65 0.94 -7.18 2.40
N ILE A 66 -0.15 -6.82 3.10
CA ILE A 66 -1.49 -7.31 2.79
C ILE A 66 -1.91 -6.85 1.39
N LYS A 67 -1.73 -5.57 1.05
CA LYS A 67 -2.03 -5.04 -0.30
C LYS A 67 -1.25 -5.73 -1.42
N LYS A 68 -0.02 -6.18 -1.14
CA LYS A 68 0.82 -6.87 -2.12
C LYS A 68 0.33 -8.29 -2.44
N HIS A 69 -0.23 -8.96 -1.45
CA HIS A 69 -0.54 -10.39 -1.54
C HIS A 69 -2.04 -10.69 -1.61
N SER A 70 -2.91 -9.70 -1.44
CA SER A 70 -4.36 -9.85 -1.49
C SER A 70 -5.03 -8.73 -2.28
N SER A 71 -6.29 -8.93 -2.69
CA SER A 71 -7.12 -7.91 -3.33
C SER A 71 -7.74 -6.92 -2.33
N VAL A 72 -7.46 -7.08 -1.03
CA VAL A 72 -8.03 -6.23 0.03
C VAL A 72 -7.54 -4.79 -0.12
N ARG A 73 -8.48 -3.86 -0.30
CA ARG A 73 -8.19 -2.43 -0.38
C ARG A 73 -8.03 -1.83 1.01
N LEU A 74 -6.78 -1.65 1.44
CA LEU A 74 -6.44 -0.95 2.68
C LEU A 74 -5.98 0.47 2.37
N VAL A 75 -6.58 1.44 3.04
CA VAL A 75 -6.15 2.84 2.96
C VAL A 75 -4.91 3.03 3.85
N LEU A 76 -3.81 3.42 3.23
CA LEU A 76 -2.57 3.77 3.94
C LEU A 76 -2.65 5.20 4.48
N ASP A 77 -1.82 5.52 5.47
CA ASP A 77 -1.75 6.90 5.96
C ASP A 77 -1.39 7.87 4.83
N LYS A 78 -2.09 9.00 4.77
CA LYS A 78 -2.02 10.02 3.72
C LYS A 78 -2.50 9.60 2.32
N CYS A 79 -2.93 8.36 2.13
CA CYS A 79 -3.59 7.96 0.89
C CYS A 79 -5.05 8.42 0.88
N LEU A 80 -5.54 8.76 -0.31
CA LEU A 80 -6.91 9.18 -0.57
C LEU A 80 -7.55 8.17 -1.53
N PRO A 81 -8.61 7.44 -1.14
CA PRO A 81 -9.15 6.34 -1.95
C PRO A 81 -9.50 6.73 -3.39
N GLN A 82 -10.09 7.91 -3.59
CA GLN A 82 -10.44 8.40 -4.92
C GLN A 82 -9.21 8.67 -5.78
N PHE A 83 -8.12 9.16 -5.19
CA PHE A 83 -6.86 9.40 -5.90
C PHE A 83 -6.09 8.11 -6.13
N ASP A 84 -6.19 7.12 -5.22
CA ASP A 84 -5.63 5.78 -5.44
C ASP A 84 -6.26 5.14 -6.69
N GLU A 85 -7.60 5.23 -6.85
CA GLU A 85 -8.29 4.73 -8.04
C GLU A 85 -7.86 5.46 -9.32
N LEU A 86 -7.66 6.78 -9.26
CA LEU A 86 -7.17 7.55 -10.40
C LEU A 86 -5.72 7.18 -10.75
N ALA A 87 -4.86 6.95 -9.75
CA ALA A 87 -3.49 6.50 -9.96
C ALA A 87 -3.45 5.09 -10.59
N GLU A 88 -4.29 4.17 -10.13
CA GLU A 88 -4.43 2.83 -10.71
C GLU A 88 -4.87 2.91 -12.19
N LYS A 89 -5.90 3.71 -12.52
CA LYS A 89 -6.35 3.93 -13.90
C LYS A 89 -5.25 4.56 -14.76
N PHE A 90 -4.55 5.55 -14.21
CA PHE A 90 -3.44 6.22 -14.88
C PHE A 90 -2.32 5.23 -15.25
N MET A 91 -1.96 4.34 -14.34
CA MET A 91 -0.93 3.33 -14.55
C MET A 91 -1.39 2.15 -15.42
N ALA A 92 -2.70 1.90 -15.51
CA ALA A 92 -3.27 0.87 -16.37
C ALA A 92 -3.27 1.26 -17.85
N SER A 93 -3.24 2.55 -18.16
CA SER A 93 -3.23 3.08 -19.53
C SER A 93 -1.81 3.37 -20.02
N ASP A 94 -1.57 3.15 -21.32
CA ASP A 94 -0.37 3.59 -22.03
C ASP A 94 -0.67 4.79 -22.96
N ASP A 95 -1.94 5.28 -22.98
CA ASP A 95 -2.34 6.42 -23.82
C ASP A 95 -2.07 7.76 -23.10
N LYS A 96 -1.24 8.57 -23.71
CA LYS A 96 -0.91 9.92 -23.21
C LYS A 96 -2.11 10.85 -23.15
N THR A 97 -3.13 10.64 -23.99
CA THR A 97 -4.36 11.44 -23.96
C THR A 97 -5.17 11.10 -22.70
N GLU A 98 -5.28 9.81 -22.41
CA GLU A 98 -5.95 9.34 -21.19
C GLU A 98 -5.20 9.81 -19.92
N TRP A 99 -3.87 9.75 -19.91
CA TRP A 99 -3.07 10.32 -18.82
C TRP A 99 -3.37 11.79 -18.54
N LYS A 100 -3.51 12.61 -19.59
CA LYS A 100 -3.87 14.02 -19.44
C LYS A 100 -5.29 14.19 -18.89
N ASN A 101 -6.24 13.39 -19.35
CA ASN A 101 -7.61 13.44 -18.87
C ASN A 101 -7.70 13.06 -17.38
N ILE A 102 -6.99 12.00 -16.95
CA ILE A 102 -6.95 11.59 -15.55
C ILE A 102 -6.26 12.65 -14.70
N LEU A 103 -5.19 13.27 -15.20
CA LEU A 103 -4.52 14.36 -14.51
C LEU A 103 -5.47 15.56 -14.28
N GLU A 104 -6.22 15.97 -15.31
CA GLU A 104 -7.19 17.08 -15.17
C GLU A 104 -8.34 16.71 -14.23
N GLN A 105 -8.81 15.47 -14.24
CA GLN A 105 -9.79 14.96 -13.27
C GLN A 105 -9.22 15.03 -11.84
N SER A 106 -7.96 14.63 -11.65
CA SER A 106 -7.30 14.67 -10.34
C SER A 106 -7.12 16.11 -9.82
N LYS A 107 -6.83 17.08 -10.70
CA LYS A 107 -6.73 18.50 -10.33
C LYS A 107 -8.08 19.04 -9.83
N ARG A 108 -9.16 18.79 -10.58
CA ARG A 108 -10.51 19.21 -10.18
C ARG A 108 -10.91 18.60 -8.84
N LEU A 109 -10.69 17.31 -8.68
CA LEU A 109 -10.95 16.63 -7.40
C LEU A 109 -10.15 17.23 -6.24
N ALA A 110 -8.90 17.67 -6.47
CA ALA A 110 -8.07 18.32 -5.46
C ALA A 110 -8.59 19.71 -5.09
N GLU A 111 -9.17 20.46 -6.05
CA GLU A 111 -9.79 21.79 -5.80
C GLU A 111 -11.04 21.68 -4.93
N ASP A 112 -11.80 20.58 -5.04
CA ASP A 112 -13.03 20.35 -4.30
C ASP A 112 -12.78 19.90 -2.83
N LEU A 113 -11.55 19.55 -2.45
CA LEU A 113 -11.21 19.18 -1.09
C LEU A 113 -11.27 20.40 -0.17
N SER A 114 -11.77 20.21 1.06
CA SER A 114 -11.79 21.25 2.10
C SER A 114 -10.69 21.08 3.15
N ASP A 115 -10.31 19.85 3.46
CA ASP A 115 -9.28 19.55 4.47
C ASP A 115 -7.86 19.82 3.93
N GLU A 116 -7.10 20.62 4.67
CA GLU A 116 -5.74 21.02 4.29
C GLU A 116 -4.73 19.84 4.26
N THR A 117 -4.99 18.80 5.03
CA THR A 117 -4.14 17.59 5.02
C THR A 117 -4.42 16.75 3.78
N GLU A 118 -5.69 16.61 3.42
CA GLU A 118 -6.08 15.94 2.19
C GLU A 118 -5.60 16.68 0.95
N LYS A 119 -5.70 18.02 0.91
CA LYS A 119 -5.13 18.85 -0.16
C LYS A 119 -3.64 18.58 -0.37
N LYS A 120 -2.86 18.52 0.71
CA LYS A 120 -1.42 18.21 0.63
C LYS A 120 -1.17 16.81 0.07
N SER A 121 -2.02 15.84 0.42
CA SER A 121 -1.94 14.49 -0.14
C SER A 121 -2.31 14.48 -1.62
N ALA A 122 -3.40 15.11 -2.01
CA ALA A 122 -3.86 15.25 -3.40
C ALA A 122 -2.78 15.90 -4.29
N ASP A 123 -2.13 16.95 -3.79
CA ASP A 123 -1.00 17.60 -4.45
C ASP A 123 0.15 16.64 -4.79
N VAL A 124 0.40 15.64 -3.95
CA VAL A 124 1.42 14.62 -4.23
C VAL A 124 1.00 13.74 -5.41
N TYR A 125 -0.27 13.28 -5.46
CA TYR A 125 -0.78 12.51 -6.59
C TYR A 125 -0.70 13.30 -7.91
N VAL A 126 -1.20 14.53 -7.91
CA VAL A 126 -1.20 15.41 -9.10
C VAL A 126 0.23 15.64 -9.59
N LYS A 127 1.17 15.99 -8.69
CA LYS A 127 2.59 16.18 -9.03
C LYS A 127 3.24 14.90 -9.57
N MET A 128 2.88 13.73 -9.04
CA MET A 128 3.38 12.45 -9.57
C MET A 128 2.90 12.20 -10.99
N MET A 129 1.60 12.35 -11.27
CA MET A 129 1.06 12.20 -12.62
C MET A 129 1.71 13.16 -13.61
N GLN A 130 1.89 14.44 -13.23
CA GLN A 130 2.59 15.45 -14.05
C GLN A 130 4.02 14.99 -14.38
N LYS A 131 4.77 14.53 -13.37
CA LYS A 131 6.15 14.10 -13.55
C LYS A 131 6.28 12.83 -14.39
N ILE A 132 5.32 11.90 -14.28
CA ILE A 132 5.28 10.72 -15.13
C ILE A 132 5.00 11.10 -16.59
N ILE A 133 4.09 12.04 -16.85
CA ILE A 133 3.84 12.55 -18.21
C ILE A 133 5.10 13.21 -18.80
N GLU A 134 5.82 14.00 -17.98
CA GLU A 134 7.02 14.73 -18.42
C GLU A 134 8.24 13.83 -18.62
N ARG A 135 8.47 12.86 -17.72
CA ARG A 135 9.73 12.11 -17.59
C ARG A 135 9.60 10.62 -17.85
N GLY A 136 8.38 10.13 -18.02
CA GLY A 136 8.09 8.71 -18.18
C GLY A 136 7.95 7.96 -16.85
N ILE A 137 7.51 6.70 -16.96
CA ILE A 137 7.17 5.81 -15.84
C ILE A 137 8.40 5.54 -14.94
N GLY A 138 9.60 5.48 -15.50
CA GLY A 138 10.84 5.28 -14.72
C GLY A 138 11.09 6.32 -13.62
N PHE A 139 10.42 7.48 -13.68
CA PHE A 139 10.48 8.49 -12.64
C PHE A 139 9.96 7.97 -11.29
N ILE A 140 9.01 7.04 -11.28
CA ILE A 140 8.43 6.47 -10.05
C ILE A 140 9.51 5.81 -9.19
N ALA A 141 10.33 4.94 -9.80
CA ALA A 141 11.40 4.23 -9.10
C ALA A 141 12.43 5.22 -8.52
N SER A 142 12.85 6.20 -9.30
CA SER A 142 13.79 7.24 -8.88
C SER A 142 13.24 8.06 -7.71
N GLU A 143 11.96 8.40 -7.75
CA GLU A 143 11.32 9.19 -6.69
C GLU A 143 11.11 8.37 -5.41
N ARG A 144 10.73 7.10 -5.51
CA ARG A 144 10.67 6.17 -4.38
C ARG A 144 12.01 6.10 -3.65
N GLU A 145 13.08 5.87 -4.40
CA GLU A 145 14.43 5.78 -3.83
C GLU A 145 14.86 7.11 -3.19
N ARG A 146 14.61 8.24 -3.85
CA ARG A 146 14.91 9.56 -3.31
C ARG A 146 14.18 9.83 -1.98
N VAL A 147 12.89 9.52 -1.91
CA VAL A 147 12.07 9.74 -0.70
C VAL A 147 12.50 8.80 0.42
N LYS A 148 12.84 7.54 0.10
CA LYS A 148 13.37 6.57 1.04
C LYS A 148 14.68 7.04 1.66
N ASN A 149 15.63 7.49 0.84
CA ASN A 149 16.91 8.00 1.30
C ASN A 149 16.76 9.23 2.22
N ILE A 150 15.82 10.15 1.91
CA ILE A 150 15.50 11.28 2.79
C ILE A 150 14.95 10.78 4.14
N LYS A 151 14.03 9.81 4.12
CA LYS A 151 13.41 9.25 5.34
C LYS A 151 14.44 8.57 6.26
N GLU A 152 15.45 7.91 5.68
CA GLU A 152 16.54 7.23 6.41
C GLU A 152 17.60 8.21 6.95
N GLY A 153 17.60 9.44 6.46
CA GLY A 153 18.52 10.50 6.89
C GLY A 153 18.24 11.02 8.31
N LYS A 154 19.12 11.93 8.74
CA LYS A 154 18.97 12.66 10.02
C LYS A 154 17.93 13.76 9.90
N ILE A 155 16.66 13.42 10.06
CA ILE A 155 15.52 14.34 10.00
C ILE A 155 14.61 14.14 11.21
N THR A 156 13.73 15.12 11.47
CA THR A 156 12.75 15.07 12.55
C THR A 156 11.74 13.93 12.36
N SER A 157 11.12 13.46 13.45
CA SER A 157 10.06 12.44 13.40
C SER A 157 8.88 12.91 12.53
N THR A 158 8.50 14.18 12.62
CA THR A 158 7.46 14.77 11.76
C THR A 158 7.81 14.63 10.29
N LYS A 159 9.06 14.95 9.91
CA LYS A 159 9.51 14.81 8.51
C LYS A 159 9.58 13.36 8.06
N LYS A 160 9.94 12.43 8.97
CA LYS A 160 9.90 10.98 8.68
C LYS A 160 8.48 10.51 8.36
N ASN A 161 7.49 10.97 9.14
CA ASN A 161 6.09 10.63 8.92
C ASN A 161 5.57 11.22 7.58
N GLU A 162 5.97 12.46 7.25
CA GLU A 162 5.65 13.06 5.95
C GLU A 162 6.23 12.25 4.80
N MET A 163 7.49 11.83 4.90
CA MET A 163 8.14 10.99 3.88
C MET A 163 7.48 9.61 3.78
N GLN A 164 7.04 9.03 4.91
CA GLN A 164 6.29 7.77 4.90
C GLN A 164 4.96 7.92 4.16
N GLY A 165 4.17 8.97 4.46
CA GLY A 165 2.94 9.24 3.72
C GLY A 165 3.18 9.40 2.21
N ARG A 166 4.27 10.08 1.82
CA ARG A 166 4.65 10.19 0.41
C ARG A 166 5.01 8.85 -0.22
N LEU A 167 5.72 7.96 0.49
CA LEU A 167 6.00 6.60 0.04
C LEU A 167 4.71 5.80 -0.12
N ASN A 168 3.76 5.96 0.81
CA ASN A 168 2.47 5.30 0.74
C ASN A 168 1.71 5.70 -0.55
N ILE A 169 1.65 6.99 -0.86
CA ILE A 169 1.04 7.51 -2.09
C ILE A 169 1.77 6.96 -3.33
N LEU A 170 3.10 6.91 -3.32
CA LEU A 170 3.89 6.35 -4.42
C LEU A 170 3.60 4.86 -4.68
N HIS A 171 3.12 4.12 -3.67
CA HIS A 171 2.67 2.75 -3.85
C HIS A 171 1.40 2.61 -4.71
N SER A 172 0.59 3.65 -4.84
CA SER A 172 -0.60 3.63 -5.70
C SER A 172 -0.25 3.70 -7.19
N PHE A 173 0.97 4.15 -7.51
CA PHE A 173 1.54 4.15 -8.87
C PHE A 173 2.34 2.87 -9.12
N ARG A 174 1.67 1.70 -9.16
CA ARG A 174 2.32 0.41 -9.43
C ARG A 174 2.47 0.18 -10.92
N LEU A 175 3.56 -0.43 -11.32
CA LEU A 175 3.71 -0.94 -12.67
C LEU A 175 2.82 -2.18 -12.87
N LYS A 176 2.35 -2.41 -14.10
CA LYS A 176 1.55 -3.60 -14.47
C LYS A 176 2.24 -4.93 -14.10
N GLU A 177 3.57 -4.93 -14.03
CA GLU A 177 4.40 -6.10 -13.68
C GLU A 177 4.48 -6.34 -12.16
N GLU A 178 3.98 -5.40 -11.35
CA GLU A 178 3.96 -5.49 -9.89
C GLU A 178 2.57 -5.89 -9.33
N LEU A 179 1.61 -6.15 -10.22
CA LEU A 179 0.25 -6.61 -9.94
C LEU A 179 0.14 -8.12 -10.14
#